data_b8f1ed9bc06a57eefdc73167179f6578
#
_entry.id   b8f1ed9bc06a57eefdc73167179f6578
#
_cell.length_a   1.000
_cell.length_b   1.000
_cell.length_c   1.000
_cell.angle_alpha   90.00
_cell.angle_beta   90.00
_cell.angle_gamma   90.00
#
_symmetry.space_group_name_H-M   'P 1'
#
loop_
_entity.id
_entity.type
_entity.pdbx_description
1 polymer ?
#
loop_
_entity_poly.entity_id
_entity_poly.type
_entity_poly.pdbx_seq_one_letter_code
_entity_poly.pdbx_strand_id
1 'polypeptide(L)'
;MLPKGQLVEVDRSGLVAGFVGQTALKTGEVVQKAIGGVLFIDEAYALVNAESANDFGHEAIEVLLKNMEDHRKDLIVIVAGYAQPMERFLHSNPGLESRFNKYFYFEDYNGKELFSIFQSMCRKNGYTLSQEGEAQMKQDLLELYENRDENFGNARDVRNRFEQAVARQSNRVAQLESPTREQLMELLPEDLTEPDAPKED
;
A
#
# COMPACT_ATOMS: atom_id res chain seq x y z
N MET A 1 15.81 2.01 -23.36
CA MET A 1 14.91 3.06 -22.81
C MET A 1 13.50 2.68 -23.25
N LEU A 2 12.52 2.72 -22.34
CA LEU A 2 11.14 2.38 -22.67
C LEU A 2 10.55 3.43 -23.62
N PRO A 3 10.02 3.06 -24.79
CA PRO A 3 9.65 4.02 -25.82
C PRO A 3 8.40 4.85 -25.48
N LYS A 4 7.49 4.31 -24.66
CA LYS A 4 6.24 4.99 -24.27
C LYS A 4 6.25 5.46 -22.83
N GLY A 5 6.89 4.71 -21.91
CA GLY A 5 7.05 5.05 -20.50
C GLY A 5 5.78 5.02 -19.65
N GLN A 6 4.66 4.46 -20.15
CA GLN A 6 3.43 4.31 -19.38
C GLN A 6 3.61 3.30 -18.24
N LEU A 7 2.86 3.50 -17.16
CA LEU A 7 2.69 2.57 -16.05
C LEU A 7 1.28 1.97 -16.13
N VAL A 8 1.23 0.64 -16.20
CA VAL A 8 -0.02 -0.13 -16.08
C VAL A 8 0.04 -0.84 -14.72
N GLU A 9 -0.85 -0.47 -13.83
CA GLU A 9 -0.95 -1.03 -12.48
C GLU A 9 -2.14 -1.95 -12.38
N VAL A 10 -1.93 -3.14 -11.85
CA VAL A 10 -2.95 -4.18 -11.67
C VAL A 10 -2.68 -5.00 -10.41
N ASP A 11 -3.69 -5.68 -9.94
CA ASP A 11 -3.64 -6.75 -8.96
C ASP A 11 -4.08 -8.10 -9.60
N ARG A 12 -4.25 -9.14 -8.77
CA ARG A 12 -4.78 -10.43 -9.21
C ARG A 12 -6.10 -10.28 -9.99
N SER A 13 -7.01 -9.43 -9.51
CA SER A 13 -8.34 -9.26 -10.13
C SER A 13 -8.25 -8.70 -11.53
N GLY A 14 -7.25 -7.90 -11.83
CA GLY A 14 -6.96 -7.37 -13.16
C GLY A 14 -6.41 -8.41 -14.15
N LEU A 15 -5.80 -9.49 -13.68
CA LEU A 15 -5.15 -10.52 -14.49
C LEU A 15 -5.98 -11.80 -14.63
N VAL A 16 -6.56 -12.27 -13.55
CA VAL A 16 -7.27 -13.55 -13.49
C VAL A 16 -8.75 -13.36 -13.83
N ALA A 17 -9.31 -14.30 -14.57
CA ALA A 17 -10.73 -14.38 -14.90
C ALA A 17 -11.41 -15.54 -14.16
N GLY A 18 -12.73 -15.54 -14.10
CA GLY A 18 -13.52 -16.55 -13.38
C GLY A 18 -13.80 -17.84 -14.17
N PHE A 19 -13.41 -17.91 -15.46
CA PHE A 19 -13.72 -19.05 -16.33
C PHE A 19 -12.48 -19.54 -17.05
N VAL A 20 -12.48 -20.84 -17.37
CA VAL A 20 -11.41 -21.52 -18.12
C VAL A 20 -11.10 -20.80 -19.42
N GLY A 21 -9.82 -20.59 -19.72
CA GLY A 21 -9.33 -20.00 -20.98
C GLY A 21 -9.49 -18.48 -21.09
N GLN A 22 -10.13 -17.81 -20.14
CA GLN A 22 -10.28 -16.35 -20.18
C GLN A 22 -9.13 -15.61 -19.49
N THR A 23 -8.44 -16.27 -18.57
CA THR A 23 -7.31 -15.67 -17.85
C THR A 23 -6.14 -15.36 -18.79
N ALA A 24 -5.80 -16.27 -19.70
CA ALA A 24 -4.74 -16.02 -20.67
C ALA A 24 -5.04 -14.81 -21.57
N LEU A 25 -6.29 -14.68 -22.05
CA LEU A 25 -6.72 -13.54 -22.88
C LEU A 25 -6.62 -12.24 -22.08
N LYS A 26 -7.21 -12.21 -20.88
CA LYS A 26 -7.23 -11.03 -20.00
C LYS A 26 -5.81 -10.58 -19.62
N THR A 27 -4.97 -11.52 -19.19
CA THR A 27 -3.56 -11.23 -18.86
C THR A 27 -2.83 -10.72 -20.12
N GLY A 28 -3.03 -11.32 -21.27
CA GLY A 28 -2.44 -10.89 -22.54
C GLY A 28 -2.83 -9.46 -22.91
N GLU A 29 -4.09 -9.08 -22.74
CA GLU A 29 -4.56 -7.70 -22.99
C GLU A 29 -3.91 -6.68 -22.06
N VAL A 30 -3.73 -7.01 -20.77
CA VAL A 30 -3.06 -6.15 -19.80
C VAL A 30 -1.60 -5.97 -20.17
N VAL A 31 -0.90 -7.04 -20.50
CA VAL A 31 0.49 -6.98 -20.96
C VAL A 31 0.64 -6.12 -22.21
N GLN A 32 -0.23 -6.29 -23.21
CA GLN A 32 -0.22 -5.49 -24.44
C GLN A 32 -0.34 -3.99 -24.18
N LYS A 33 -1.13 -3.57 -23.17
CA LYS A 33 -1.24 -2.18 -22.74
C LYS A 33 0.07 -1.66 -22.10
N ALA A 34 0.84 -2.56 -21.47
CA ALA A 34 2.08 -2.22 -20.79
C ALA A 34 3.31 -2.21 -21.71
N ILE A 35 3.26 -2.83 -22.90
CA ILE A 35 4.39 -2.87 -23.86
C ILE A 35 4.83 -1.46 -24.23
N GLY A 36 6.12 -1.22 -24.09
CA GLY A 36 6.75 0.09 -24.24
C GLY A 36 6.87 0.85 -22.92
N GLY A 37 6.40 0.26 -21.82
CA GLY A 37 6.38 0.85 -20.49
C GLY A 37 6.60 -0.18 -19.38
N VAL A 38 5.88 0.00 -18.29
CA VAL A 38 6.00 -0.79 -17.06
C VAL A 38 4.66 -1.44 -16.74
N LEU A 39 4.67 -2.74 -16.46
CA LEU A 39 3.59 -3.45 -15.81
C LEU A 39 3.93 -3.60 -14.32
N PHE A 40 3.11 -3.02 -13.46
CA PHE A 40 3.21 -3.15 -12.01
C PHE A 40 2.09 -4.05 -11.50
N ILE A 41 2.46 -5.13 -10.81
CA ILE A 41 1.52 -6.09 -10.24
C ILE A 41 1.62 -6.01 -8.73
N ASP A 42 0.57 -5.49 -8.10
CA ASP A 42 0.49 -5.42 -6.65
C ASP A 42 0.01 -6.74 -6.05
N GLU A 43 0.51 -7.06 -4.86
CA GLU A 43 0.21 -8.31 -4.15
C GLU A 43 0.35 -9.56 -5.06
N ALA A 44 1.43 -9.61 -5.87
CA ALA A 44 1.60 -10.65 -6.89
C ALA A 44 1.55 -12.07 -6.34
N TYR A 45 1.85 -12.28 -5.05
CA TYR A 45 1.72 -13.57 -4.37
C TYR A 45 0.28 -14.10 -4.39
N ALA A 46 -0.72 -13.23 -4.56
CA ALA A 46 -2.11 -13.64 -4.69
C ALA A 46 -2.36 -14.49 -5.95
N LEU A 47 -1.47 -14.44 -6.96
CA LEU A 47 -1.54 -15.30 -8.14
C LEU A 47 -1.24 -16.79 -7.85
N VAL A 48 -0.72 -17.11 -6.67
CA VAL A 48 -0.33 -18.49 -6.27
C VAL A 48 -1.18 -19.00 -5.12
N ASN A 49 -2.41 -18.53 -4.96
CA ASN A 49 -3.28 -18.98 -3.88
C ASN A 49 -3.79 -20.41 -4.17
N ALA A 50 -3.18 -21.41 -3.51
CA ALA A 50 -3.39 -22.84 -3.75
C ALA A 50 -4.69 -23.41 -3.15
N GLU A 51 -5.61 -22.58 -2.62
CA GLU A 51 -6.77 -23.07 -1.88
C GLU A 51 -7.97 -23.50 -2.75
N SER A 52 -7.94 -23.30 -4.06
CA SER A 52 -9.01 -23.75 -4.94
C SER A 52 -8.49 -24.63 -6.08
N ALA A 53 -9.15 -25.77 -6.31
CA ALA A 53 -8.88 -26.67 -7.42
C ALA A 53 -9.04 -26.01 -8.82
N ASN A 54 -9.58 -24.81 -8.88
CA ASN A 54 -9.80 -24.01 -10.08
C ASN A 54 -9.03 -22.67 -10.01
N ASP A 55 -7.80 -22.69 -9.49
CA ASP A 55 -6.99 -21.47 -9.47
C ASP A 55 -6.35 -21.19 -10.83
N PHE A 56 -6.88 -20.19 -11.54
CA PHE A 56 -6.35 -19.74 -12.83
C PHE A 56 -5.16 -18.78 -12.72
N GLY A 57 -4.62 -18.56 -11.53
CA GLY A 57 -3.45 -17.71 -11.34
C GLY A 57 -2.19 -18.27 -12.01
N HIS A 58 -2.03 -19.59 -12.05
CA HIS A 58 -0.93 -20.22 -12.79
C HIS A 58 -0.97 -19.90 -14.29
N GLU A 59 -2.17 -19.89 -14.91
CA GLU A 59 -2.33 -19.50 -16.31
C GLU A 59 -1.87 -18.04 -16.55
N ALA A 60 -2.17 -17.13 -15.62
CA ALA A 60 -1.69 -15.74 -15.69
C ALA A 60 -0.15 -15.68 -15.60
N ILE A 61 0.47 -16.46 -14.68
CA ILE A 61 1.93 -16.53 -14.53
C ILE A 61 2.60 -17.02 -15.82
N GLU A 62 2.07 -18.06 -16.45
CA GLU A 62 2.63 -18.59 -17.71
C GLU A 62 2.59 -17.53 -18.84
N VAL A 63 1.49 -16.81 -18.95
CA VAL A 63 1.35 -15.71 -19.94
C VAL A 63 2.32 -14.58 -19.63
N LEU A 64 2.48 -14.20 -18.36
CA LEU A 64 3.45 -13.19 -17.93
C LEU A 64 4.88 -13.61 -18.28
N LEU A 65 5.29 -14.83 -17.92
CA LEU A 65 6.64 -15.35 -18.17
C LEU A 65 6.98 -15.36 -19.66
N LYS A 66 6.02 -15.79 -20.50
CA LYS A 66 6.20 -15.77 -21.94
C LYS A 66 6.40 -14.36 -22.47
N ASN A 67 5.54 -13.42 -22.07
CA ASN A 67 5.62 -12.05 -22.54
C ASN A 67 6.87 -11.31 -22.02
N MET A 68 7.33 -11.61 -20.80
CA MET A 68 8.61 -11.08 -20.29
C MET A 68 9.78 -11.49 -21.14
N GLU A 69 9.77 -12.69 -21.71
CA GLU A 69 10.82 -13.13 -22.66
C GLU A 69 10.65 -12.47 -24.04
N ASP A 70 9.45 -12.50 -24.60
CA ASP A 70 9.17 -11.97 -25.93
C ASP A 70 9.40 -10.46 -26.01
N HIS A 71 9.12 -9.72 -24.93
CA HIS A 71 9.19 -8.26 -24.83
C HIS A 71 10.30 -7.76 -23.88
N ARG A 72 11.37 -8.53 -23.67
CA ARG A 72 12.46 -8.20 -22.73
C ARG A 72 13.16 -6.86 -23.01
N LYS A 73 12.98 -6.26 -24.21
CA LYS A 73 13.60 -5.00 -24.61
C LYS A 73 12.73 -3.77 -24.36
N ASP A 74 11.43 -3.97 -24.28
CA ASP A 74 10.43 -2.88 -24.27
C ASP A 74 9.33 -3.05 -23.20
N LEU A 75 9.44 -4.06 -22.34
CA LEU A 75 8.56 -4.26 -21.18
C LEU A 75 9.39 -4.44 -19.91
N ILE A 76 9.07 -3.68 -18.88
CA ILE A 76 9.53 -3.92 -17.51
C ILE A 76 8.35 -4.43 -16.69
N VAL A 77 8.55 -5.54 -15.99
CA VAL A 77 7.56 -6.06 -15.03
C VAL A 77 8.09 -5.86 -13.62
N ILE A 78 7.29 -5.22 -12.79
CA ILE A 78 7.55 -5.04 -11.36
C ILE A 78 6.46 -5.79 -10.61
N VAL A 79 6.86 -6.63 -9.67
CA VAL A 79 5.95 -7.32 -8.77
C VAL A 79 6.19 -6.82 -7.34
N ALA A 80 5.13 -6.53 -6.62
CA ALA A 80 5.19 -6.01 -5.26
C ALA A 80 4.37 -6.90 -4.30
N GLY A 81 4.73 -6.85 -3.03
CA GLY A 81 4.02 -7.56 -1.97
C GLY A 81 4.87 -7.72 -0.71
N TYR A 82 4.32 -8.35 0.31
CA TYR A 82 5.00 -8.65 1.56
C TYR A 82 6.12 -9.68 1.37
N ALA A 83 7.24 -9.51 2.05
CA ALA A 83 8.47 -10.26 1.83
C ALA A 83 8.27 -11.80 1.86
N GLN A 84 7.69 -12.35 2.92
CA GLN A 84 7.48 -13.80 3.05
C GLN A 84 6.54 -14.39 1.98
N PRO A 85 5.34 -13.81 1.69
CA PRO A 85 4.51 -14.27 0.59
C PRO A 85 5.18 -14.14 -0.78
N MET A 86 5.96 -13.08 -1.02
CA MET A 86 6.69 -12.89 -2.27
C MET A 86 7.80 -13.92 -2.47
N GLU A 87 8.50 -14.33 -1.43
CA GLU A 87 9.47 -15.41 -1.50
C GLU A 87 8.81 -16.72 -1.97
N ARG A 88 7.67 -17.08 -1.39
CA ARG A 88 6.88 -18.26 -1.82
C ARG A 88 6.38 -18.12 -3.26
N PHE A 89 5.95 -16.94 -3.67
CA PHE A 89 5.54 -16.64 -5.05
C PHE A 89 6.69 -16.90 -6.03
N LEU A 90 7.89 -16.41 -5.77
CA LEU A 90 9.03 -16.56 -6.64
C LEU A 90 9.45 -18.03 -6.76
N HIS A 91 9.46 -18.78 -5.65
CA HIS A 91 9.79 -20.22 -5.63
C HIS A 91 8.70 -21.12 -6.20
N SER A 92 7.49 -20.61 -6.43
CA SER A 92 6.37 -21.40 -6.98
C SER A 92 6.59 -21.84 -8.43
N ASN A 93 7.47 -21.14 -9.16
CA ASN A 93 7.77 -21.44 -10.56
C ASN A 93 9.24 -21.06 -10.89
N PRO A 94 10.06 -21.99 -11.40
CA PRO A 94 11.47 -21.72 -11.76
C PRO A 94 11.62 -20.59 -12.79
N GLY A 95 10.59 -20.37 -13.60
CA GLY A 95 10.55 -19.26 -14.57
C GLY A 95 10.48 -17.89 -13.92
N LEU A 96 9.83 -17.77 -12.75
CA LEU A 96 9.78 -16.53 -11.97
C LEU A 96 11.17 -16.20 -11.42
N GLU A 97 11.82 -17.14 -10.74
CA GLU A 97 13.18 -16.94 -10.19
C GLU A 97 14.19 -16.51 -11.27
N SER A 98 14.12 -17.11 -12.44
CA SER A 98 15.08 -16.81 -13.52
C SER A 98 14.89 -15.42 -14.13
N ARG A 99 13.69 -14.84 -14.04
CA ARG A 99 13.33 -13.54 -14.66
C ARG A 99 13.35 -12.37 -13.69
N PHE A 100 12.97 -12.62 -12.42
CA PHE A 100 13.05 -11.59 -11.37
C PHE A 100 14.42 -11.65 -10.69
N ASN A 101 15.36 -10.86 -11.17
CA ASN A 101 16.76 -10.85 -10.72
C ASN A 101 17.14 -9.57 -9.97
N LYS A 102 16.20 -8.67 -9.73
CA LYS A 102 16.40 -7.44 -8.96
C LYS A 102 15.36 -7.36 -7.86
N TYR A 103 15.84 -7.18 -6.64
CA TYR A 103 15.02 -7.10 -5.44
C TYR A 103 15.25 -5.77 -4.77
N PHE A 104 14.15 -5.10 -4.40
CA PHE A 104 14.15 -3.88 -3.64
C PHE A 104 13.38 -4.13 -2.35
N TYR A 105 14.05 -4.00 -1.24
CA TYR A 105 13.44 -4.12 0.07
C TYR A 105 13.20 -2.74 0.65
N PHE A 106 11.98 -2.47 1.07
CA PHE A 106 11.59 -1.26 1.76
C PHE A 106 11.42 -1.59 3.24
N GLU A 107 12.34 -1.10 4.06
CA GLU A 107 12.25 -1.26 5.50
C GLU A 107 11.08 -0.45 6.08
N ASP A 108 10.62 -0.86 7.26
CA ASP A 108 9.64 -0.09 8.00
C ASP A 108 10.22 1.26 8.42
N TYR A 109 9.41 2.29 8.35
CA TYR A 109 9.75 3.58 8.94
C TYR A 109 9.83 3.45 10.45
N ASN A 110 10.88 4.01 11.06
CA ASN A 110 10.99 4.10 12.51
C ASN A 110 10.06 5.18 13.09
N GLY A 111 9.89 5.21 14.42
CA GLY A 111 8.96 6.15 15.07
C GLY A 111 9.20 7.62 14.73
N LYS A 112 10.45 8.05 14.51
CA LYS A 112 10.77 9.44 14.10
C LYS A 112 10.34 9.71 12.64
N GLU A 113 10.53 8.74 11.77
CA GLU A 113 10.12 8.84 10.37
C GLU A 113 8.60 8.83 10.24
N LEU A 114 7.90 7.96 10.99
CA LEU A 114 6.45 7.95 11.08
C LEU A 114 5.90 9.31 11.54
N PHE A 115 6.53 9.91 12.56
CA PHE A 115 6.17 11.25 12.99
C PHE A 115 6.41 12.32 11.91
N SER A 116 7.52 12.23 11.18
CA SER A 116 7.80 13.13 10.05
C SER A 116 6.77 13.00 8.93
N ILE A 117 6.25 11.79 8.68
CA ILE A 117 5.16 11.53 7.74
C ILE A 117 3.87 12.20 8.23
N PHE A 118 3.52 12.04 9.52
CA PHE A 118 2.35 12.69 10.12
C PHE A 118 2.41 14.21 9.99
N GLN A 119 3.55 14.82 10.36
CA GLN A 119 3.77 16.25 10.19
C GLN A 119 3.66 16.71 8.73
N SER A 120 4.14 15.88 7.78
CA SER A 120 4.01 16.19 6.35
C SER A 120 2.54 16.17 5.90
N MET A 121 1.73 15.24 6.43
CA MET A 121 0.29 15.19 6.16
C MET A 121 -0.40 16.42 6.73
N CYS A 122 -0.10 16.81 7.98
CA CYS A 122 -0.62 18.04 8.58
C CYS A 122 -0.32 19.23 7.67
N ARG A 123 0.95 19.47 7.33
CA ARG A 123 1.35 20.61 6.49
C ARG A 123 0.69 20.63 5.13
N LYS A 124 0.58 19.48 4.46
CA LYS A 124 -0.05 19.37 3.12
C LYS A 124 -1.54 19.71 3.14
N ASN A 125 -2.21 19.46 4.27
CA ASN A 125 -3.64 19.70 4.44
C ASN A 125 -3.93 20.98 5.24
N GLY A 126 -2.89 21.78 5.57
CA GLY A 126 -3.02 23.05 6.25
C GLY A 126 -3.23 22.95 7.76
N TYR A 127 -3.04 21.78 8.36
CA TYR A 127 -3.16 21.60 9.81
C TYR A 127 -1.83 21.88 10.52
N THR A 128 -1.96 22.33 11.77
CA THR A 128 -0.86 22.49 12.75
C THR A 128 -1.14 21.62 13.95
N LEU A 129 -0.08 21.22 14.66
CA LEU A 129 -0.19 20.54 15.95
C LEU A 129 0.03 21.57 17.07
N SER A 130 -0.74 21.48 18.15
CA SER A 130 -0.36 22.16 19.40
C SER A 130 0.95 21.56 19.94
N GLN A 131 1.64 22.27 20.83
CA GLN A 131 2.88 21.80 21.41
C GLN A 131 2.69 20.46 22.15
N GLU A 132 1.62 20.34 22.91
CA GLU A 132 1.24 19.12 23.63
C GLU A 132 0.85 17.99 22.67
N GLY A 133 0.10 18.30 21.61
CA GLY A 133 -0.29 17.35 20.57
C GLY A 133 0.92 16.83 19.79
N GLU A 134 1.91 17.68 19.53
CA GLU A 134 3.16 17.25 18.90
C GLU A 134 3.93 16.25 19.77
N ALA A 135 4.06 16.55 21.07
CA ALA A 135 4.74 15.68 22.02
C ALA A 135 4.05 14.32 22.15
N GLN A 136 2.71 14.32 22.25
CA GLN A 136 1.90 13.10 22.34
C GLN A 136 2.03 12.26 21.07
N MET A 137 1.77 12.82 19.90
CA MET A 137 1.82 12.06 18.64
C MET A 137 3.20 11.45 18.38
N LYS A 138 4.26 12.16 18.78
CA LYS A 138 5.63 11.65 18.67
C LYS A 138 5.86 10.43 19.56
N GLN A 139 5.30 10.44 20.77
CA GLN A 139 5.38 9.32 21.69
C GLN A 139 4.54 8.14 21.18
N ASP A 140 3.30 8.39 20.76
CA ASP A 140 2.36 7.38 20.26
C ASP A 140 2.93 6.63 19.03
N LEU A 141 3.57 7.34 18.12
CA LEU A 141 4.18 6.73 16.93
C LEU A 141 5.50 6.00 17.24
N LEU A 142 6.21 6.40 18.27
CA LEU A 142 7.36 5.66 18.78
C LEU A 142 6.90 4.32 19.38
N GLU A 143 5.89 4.35 20.23
CA GLU A 143 5.32 3.16 20.86
C GLU A 143 4.70 2.22 19.81
N LEU A 144 4.01 2.76 18.81
CA LEU A 144 3.48 1.99 17.68
C LEU A 144 4.60 1.22 16.96
N TYR A 145 5.74 1.85 16.72
CA TYR A 145 6.89 1.20 16.09
C TYR A 145 7.54 0.15 17.00
N GLU A 146 7.72 0.45 18.30
CA GLU A 146 8.36 -0.46 19.26
C GLU A 146 7.52 -1.72 19.50
N ASN A 147 6.20 -1.59 19.52
CA ASN A 147 5.25 -2.69 19.76
C ASN A 147 4.68 -3.31 18.46
N ARG A 148 5.29 -3.02 17.29
CA ARG A 148 4.79 -3.50 16.01
C ARG A 148 4.79 -5.01 15.91
N ASP A 149 3.76 -5.53 15.30
CA ASP A 149 3.57 -6.94 14.97
C ASP A 149 3.46 -7.14 13.44
N GLU A 150 3.04 -8.32 13.02
CA GLU A 150 2.84 -8.68 11.61
C GLU A 150 1.75 -7.85 10.89
N ASN A 151 0.85 -7.20 11.66
CA ASN A 151 -0.22 -6.35 11.12
C ASN A 151 0.18 -4.88 11.04
N PHE A 152 1.41 -4.54 11.39
CA PHE A 152 1.89 -3.16 11.36
C PHE A 152 1.75 -2.53 9.98
N GLY A 153 0.86 -1.55 9.87
CA GLY A 153 0.52 -0.88 8.61
C GLY A 153 1.49 0.22 8.20
N ASN A 154 2.55 0.48 9.01
CA ASN A 154 3.60 1.44 8.69
C ASN A 154 3.04 2.85 8.39
N ALA A 155 3.35 3.45 7.24
CA ALA A 155 2.80 4.76 6.85
C ALA A 155 1.26 4.75 6.65
N ARG A 156 0.64 3.58 6.45
CA ARG A 156 -0.83 3.44 6.39
C ARG A 156 -1.46 3.73 7.74
N ASP A 157 -0.86 3.23 8.83
CA ASP A 157 -1.34 3.52 10.20
C ASP A 157 -1.24 5.02 10.53
N VAL A 158 -0.15 5.66 10.08
CA VAL A 158 0.00 7.11 10.24
C VAL A 158 -1.11 7.86 9.50
N ARG A 159 -1.45 7.43 8.29
CA ARG A 159 -2.56 8.03 7.52
C ARG A 159 -3.89 7.86 8.23
N ASN A 160 -4.18 6.66 8.69
CA ASN A 160 -5.42 6.37 9.41
C ASN A 160 -5.55 7.25 10.66
N ARG A 161 -4.46 7.39 11.44
CA ARG A 161 -4.43 8.27 12.62
C ARG A 161 -4.64 9.74 12.25
N PHE A 162 -4.03 10.21 11.15
CA PHE A 162 -4.25 11.57 10.67
C PHE A 162 -5.71 11.81 10.26
N GLU A 163 -6.31 10.90 9.50
CA GLU A 163 -7.71 11.00 9.06
C GLU A 163 -8.68 10.99 10.25
N GLN A 164 -8.42 10.15 11.25
CA GLN A 164 -9.19 10.12 12.50
C GLN A 164 -9.03 11.41 13.31
N ALA A 165 -7.80 11.94 13.42
CA ALA A 165 -7.54 13.20 14.11
C ALA A 165 -8.32 14.37 13.47
N VAL A 166 -8.32 14.45 12.15
CA VAL A 166 -9.08 15.45 11.39
C VAL A 166 -10.59 15.30 11.62
N ALA A 167 -11.10 14.06 11.64
CA ALA A 167 -12.51 13.81 11.92
C ALA A 167 -12.92 14.28 13.33
N ARG A 168 -12.09 13.97 14.36
CA ARG A 168 -12.34 14.38 15.75
C ARG A 168 -12.27 15.91 15.89
N GLN A 169 -11.25 16.53 15.31
CA GLN A 169 -11.11 18.00 15.26
C GLN A 169 -12.33 18.65 14.61
N SER A 170 -12.82 18.11 13.50
CA SER A 170 -14.01 18.63 12.83
C SER A 170 -15.24 18.56 13.74
N ASN A 171 -15.43 17.47 14.47
CA ASN A 171 -16.52 17.31 15.44
C ASN A 171 -16.41 18.30 16.60
N ARG A 172 -15.20 18.53 17.13
CA ARG A 172 -14.93 19.49 18.20
C ARG A 172 -15.24 20.92 17.75
N VAL A 173 -14.74 21.29 16.59
CA VAL A 173 -14.89 22.65 16.05
C VAL A 173 -16.33 22.95 15.64
N ALA A 174 -17.09 21.95 15.18
CA ALA A 174 -18.50 22.11 14.85
C ALA A 174 -19.38 22.53 16.05
N GLN A 175 -18.91 22.36 17.28
CA GLN A 175 -19.60 22.76 18.50
C GLN A 175 -19.33 24.24 18.86
N LEU A 176 -18.41 24.91 18.19
CA LEU A 176 -18.06 26.31 18.44
C LEU A 176 -18.97 27.22 17.62
N GLU A 177 -19.54 28.27 18.26
CA GLU A 177 -20.42 29.22 17.57
C GLU A 177 -19.67 30.08 16.52
N SER A 178 -18.39 30.40 16.77
CA SER A 178 -17.59 31.26 15.90
C SER A 178 -16.11 30.87 15.99
N PRO A 179 -15.70 29.75 15.39
CA PRO A 179 -14.32 29.29 15.46
C PRO A 179 -13.38 30.26 14.75
N THR A 180 -12.24 30.55 15.35
CA THR A 180 -11.16 31.29 14.70
C THR A 180 -10.48 30.41 13.65
N ARG A 181 -9.73 31.05 12.74
CA ARG A 181 -8.94 30.31 11.74
C ARG A 181 -7.94 29.36 12.39
N GLU A 182 -7.33 29.72 13.49
CA GLU A 182 -6.37 28.90 14.23
C GLU A 182 -7.07 27.66 14.78
N GLN A 183 -8.23 27.81 15.42
CA GLN A 183 -9.02 26.70 15.93
C GLN A 183 -9.47 25.72 14.82
N LEU A 184 -9.74 26.24 13.62
CA LEU A 184 -10.10 25.44 12.44
C LEU A 184 -8.93 24.62 11.90
N MET A 185 -7.69 25.00 12.20
CA MET A 185 -6.50 24.39 11.61
C MET A 185 -5.62 23.65 12.63
N GLU A 186 -5.90 23.79 13.94
CA GLU A 186 -5.09 23.21 15.00
C GLU A 186 -5.65 21.86 15.46
N LEU A 187 -4.77 20.87 15.53
CA LEU A 187 -5.01 19.58 16.15
C LEU A 187 -4.52 19.61 17.60
N LEU A 188 -5.41 19.35 18.53
CA LEU A 188 -5.17 19.29 19.97
C LEU A 188 -4.94 17.84 20.43
N PRO A 189 -4.41 17.60 21.63
CA PRO A 189 -4.23 16.24 22.16
C PRO A 189 -5.50 15.39 22.13
N GLU A 190 -6.65 15.99 22.46
CA GLU A 190 -7.96 15.33 22.43
C GLU A 190 -8.39 14.85 21.03
N ASP A 191 -7.91 15.51 19.97
CA ASP A 191 -8.15 15.09 18.59
C ASP A 191 -7.29 13.89 18.20
N LEU A 192 -6.16 13.69 18.88
CA LEU A 192 -5.16 12.65 18.58
C LEU A 192 -5.42 11.34 19.34
N THR A 193 -6.08 11.41 20.48
CA THR A 193 -6.38 10.24 21.34
C THR A 193 -7.53 9.44 20.76
N GLU A 194 -7.39 8.12 20.70
CA GLU A 194 -8.54 7.25 20.44
C GLU A 194 -9.51 7.36 21.61
N PRO A 195 -10.83 7.53 21.35
CA PRO A 195 -11.79 7.45 22.45
C PRO A 195 -11.66 6.08 23.11
N ASP A 196 -11.62 6.04 24.42
CA ASP A 196 -11.67 4.79 25.18
C ASP A 196 -12.79 3.92 24.62
N ALA A 197 -12.45 2.68 24.28
CA ALA A 197 -13.45 1.72 23.84
C ALA A 197 -14.58 1.69 24.90
N PRO A 198 -15.87 1.74 24.48
CA PRO A 198 -16.95 1.67 25.44
C PRO A 198 -16.72 0.43 26.32
N LYS A 199 -16.61 0.64 27.63
CA LYS A 199 -16.54 -0.47 28.57
C LYS A 199 -17.83 -1.25 28.36
N GLU A 200 -17.69 -2.47 27.87
CA GLU A 200 -18.79 -3.42 27.83
C GLU A 200 -19.24 -3.63 29.29
N ASP A 201 -20.46 -3.17 29.60
CA ASP A 201 -21.14 -3.41 30.88
C ASP A 201 -21.69 -4.84 30.92
#